data_167af1ee20373a4620d6c01e33dbb0af
#
_entry.id   167af1ee20373a4620d6c01e33dbb0af
#
_cell.length_a   1.000
_cell.length_b   1.000
_cell.length_c   1.000
_cell.angle_alpha   90.00
_cell.angle_beta   90.00
_cell.angle_gamma   90.00
#
_symmetry.space_group_name_H-M   'P 1'
#
loop_
_entity.id
_entity.type
_entity.pdbx_description
1 polymer ?
#
loop_
_entity_poly.entity_id
_entity_poly.type
_entity_poly.pdbx_seq_one_letter_code
_entity_poly.pdbx_strand_id
1 'polypeptide(L)'
;MNRDKHREFVEQRARKSAGYRKAFGRALHQIDLALLVREMRESVGLTQAELARRAGTTQSVIARLEDAEYTGHSLAMLERIATTCGVALKLHAEKKPHFDREVALV
;
A
#
# COMPACT_ATOMS: atom_id res chain seq x y z
N MET A 1 14.83 -10.26 5.58
CA MET A 1 13.88 -10.12 4.83
C MET A 1 14.24 -9.59 3.57
N ASN A 2 13.49 -9.74 2.81
CA ASN A 2 13.77 -9.78 1.57
C ASN A 2 13.11 -8.72 0.80
N ARG A 3 13.91 -7.76 0.43
CA ARG A 3 13.50 -6.63 -0.34
C ARG A 3 12.95 -7.05 -1.71
N ASP A 4 13.58 -8.07 -2.29
CA ASP A 4 13.15 -8.58 -3.59
C ASP A 4 11.81 -9.27 -3.52
N LYS A 5 11.57 -9.98 -2.44
CA LYS A 5 10.31 -10.65 -2.23
C LYS A 5 9.17 -9.64 -2.07
N HIS A 6 9.43 -8.55 -1.37
CA HIS A 6 8.45 -7.50 -1.22
C HIS A 6 8.14 -6.83 -2.55
N ARG A 7 9.16 -6.56 -3.34
CA ARG A 7 8.99 -5.97 -4.66
C ARG A 7 8.14 -6.87 -5.55
N GLU A 8 8.45 -8.16 -5.54
CA GLU A 8 7.71 -9.16 -6.30
C GLU A 8 6.23 -9.15 -5.94
N PHE A 9 5.96 -9.09 -4.65
CA PHE A 9 4.60 -9.05 -4.15
C PHE A 9 3.86 -7.80 -4.67
N VAL A 10 4.48 -6.66 -4.57
CA VAL A 10 3.89 -5.40 -5.04
C VAL A 10 3.64 -5.43 -6.54
N GLU A 11 4.58 -5.94 -7.30
CA GLU A 11 4.43 -6.04 -8.75
C GLU A 11 3.31 -6.97 -9.14
N GLN A 12 3.18 -8.09 -8.46
CA GLN A 12 2.10 -9.02 -8.72
C GLN A 12 0.74 -8.41 -8.42
N ARG A 13 0.66 -7.67 -7.34
CA ARG A 13 -0.58 -7.02 -6.98
C ARG A 13 -0.94 -5.93 -8.00
N ALA A 14 0.03 -5.20 -8.46
CA ALA A 14 -0.20 -4.17 -9.46
C ALA A 14 -0.74 -4.77 -10.75
N ARG A 15 -0.19 -5.90 -11.17
CA ARG A 15 -0.67 -6.57 -12.37
C ARG A 15 -2.09 -7.10 -12.21
N LYS A 16 -2.38 -7.69 -11.06
CA LYS A 16 -3.74 -8.14 -10.77
C LYS A 16 -4.71 -6.98 -10.72
N SER A 17 -4.32 -5.92 -10.04
CA SER A 17 -5.18 -4.75 -9.88
C SER A 17 -5.54 -4.13 -11.20
N ALA A 18 -4.64 -4.16 -12.17
CA ALA A 18 -4.92 -3.61 -13.48
C ALA A 18 -6.13 -4.27 -14.14
N GLY A 19 -6.28 -5.59 -13.96
CA GLY A 19 -7.42 -6.30 -14.51
C GLY A 19 -8.71 -6.05 -13.77
N TYR A 20 -8.62 -5.79 -12.48
CA TYR A 20 -9.80 -5.65 -11.63
C TYR A 20 -10.24 -4.22 -11.43
N ARG A 21 -9.43 -3.28 -11.80
CA ARG A 21 -9.65 -1.89 -11.46
C ARG A 21 -11.02 -1.37 -11.85
N LYS A 22 -11.51 -1.80 -12.99
CA LYS A 22 -12.83 -1.39 -13.45
C LYS A 22 -13.94 -1.91 -12.56
N ALA A 23 -13.79 -3.13 -12.07
CA ALA A 23 -14.85 -3.78 -11.33
C ALA A 23 -14.90 -3.37 -9.87
N PHE A 24 -13.73 -3.18 -9.24
CA PHE A 24 -13.69 -3.03 -7.81
C PHE A 24 -13.17 -1.66 -7.35
N GLY A 25 -12.49 -0.95 -8.22
CA GLY A 25 -12.14 0.43 -8.00
C GLY A 25 -11.53 0.77 -6.64
N ARG A 26 -12.21 1.65 -5.93
CA ARG A 26 -11.69 2.18 -4.67
C ARG A 26 -11.53 1.14 -3.57
N ALA A 27 -12.42 0.17 -3.53
CA ALA A 27 -12.37 -0.85 -2.49
C ALA A 27 -11.07 -1.62 -2.55
N LEU A 28 -10.64 -2.00 -3.76
CA LEU A 28 -9.38 -2.70 -3.93
C LEU A 28 -8.19 -1.82 -3.59
N HIS A 29 -8.28 -0.53 -3.94
CA HIS A 29 -7.22 0.40 -3.64
C HIS A 29 -6.99 0.51 -2.13
N GLN A 30 -8.06 0.58 -1.36
CA GLN A 30 -7.98 0.66 0.09
C GLN A 30 -7.40 -0.61 0.69
N ILE A 31 -7.85 -1.75 0.19
CA ILE A 31 -7.32 -3.03 0.63
C ILE A 31 -5.82 -3.10 0.35
N ASP A 32 -5.41 -2.60 -0.80
CA ASP A 32 -4.01 -2.62 -1.18
C ASP A 32 -3.13 -1.81 -0.23
N LEU A 33 -3.60 -0.65 0.21
CA LEU A 33 -2.83 0.17 1.15
C LEU A 33 -2.71 -0.50 2.50
N ALA A 34 -3.79 -1.08 2.99
CA ALA A 34 -3.77 -1.80 4.27
C ALA A 34 -2.81 -2.99 4.20
N LEU A 35 -2.87 -3.74 3.13
CA LEU A 35 -1.97 -4.86 2.94
C LEU A 35 -0.53 -4.42 2.78
N LEU A 36 -0.31 -3.30 2.13
CA LEU A 36 1.03 -2.78 1.96
C LEU A 36 1.67 -2.46 3.32
N VAL A 37 0.92 -1.80 4.20
CA VAL A 37 1.41 -1.49 5.54
C VAL A 37 1.77 -2.78 6.27
N ARG A 38 0.89 -3.76 6.23
CA ARG A 38 1.12 -5.02 6.89
C ARG A 38 2.35 -5.74 6.33
N GLU A 39 2.48 -5.76 5.02
CA GLU A 39 3.60 -6.41 4.37
C GLU A 39 4.93 -5.75 4.73
N MET A 40 4.94 -4.41 4.77
CA MET A 40 6.14 -3.71 5.19
C MET A 40 6.54 -4.10 6.60
N ARG A 41 5.56 -4.15 7.50
CA ARG A 41 5.81 -4.52 8.89
C ARG A 41 6.31 -5.95 9.03
N GLU A 42 5.62 -6.87 8.37
CA GLU A 42 5.97 -8.29 8.46
C GLU A 42 7.31 -8.59 7.79
N SER A 43 7.68 -7.78 6.83
CA SER A 43 8.93 -7.97 6.11
C SER A 43 10.16 -7.85 7.01
N VAL A 44 10.03 -7.15 8.13
CA VAL A 44 11.13 -7.01 9.08
C VAL A 44 10.82 -7.67 10.42
N GLY A 45 9.74 -8.45 10.49
CA GLY A 45 9.41 -9.25 11.66
C GLY A 45 8.92 -8.46 12.86
N LEU A 46 8.35 -7.28 12.64
CA LEU A 46 7.88 -6.46 13.75
C LEU A 46 6.42 -6.72 14.07
N THR A 47 6.08 -6.63 15.35
CA THR A 47 4.68 -6.59 15.76
C THR A 47 4.13 -5.20 15.50
N GLN A 48 2.81 -5.06 15.56
CA GLN A 48 2.19 -3.74 15.41
C GLN A 48 2.70 -2.76 16.48
N ALA A 49 2.85 -3.25 17.71
CA ALA A 49 3.33 -2.41 18.80
C ALA A 49 4.78 -1.98 18.58
N GLU A 50 5.61 -2.90 18.08
CA GLU A 50 7.00 -2.58 17.83
C GLU A 50 7.15 -1.56 16.70
N LEU A 51 6.39 -1.75 15.62
CA LEU A 51 6.40 -0.79 14.53
C LEU A 51 5.94 0.58 15.02
N ALA A 52 4.87 0.61 15.80
CA ALA A 52 4.33 1.86 16.32
C ALA A 52 5.39 2.62 17.13
N ARG A 53 6.07 1.91 18.01
CA ARG A 53 7.10 2.52 18.84
C ARG A 53 8.22 3.11 18.00
N ARG A 54 8.69 2.35 17.01
CA ARG A 54 9.80 2.80 16.16
C ARG A 54 9.41 3.91 15.21
N ALA A 55 8.17 3.89 14.77
CA ALA A 55 7.68 4.91 13.84
C ALA A 55 7.14 6.15 14.55
N GLY A 56 7.14 6.15 15.89
CA GLY A 56 6.69 7.31 16.64
C GLY A 56 5.19 7.50 16.64
N THR A 57 4.45 6.42 16.66
CA THR A 57 2.99 6.47 16.70
C THR A 57 2.48 5.42 17.70
N THR A 58 1.20 5.07 17.63
CA THR A 58 0.60 4.12 18.56
C THR A 58 0.18 2.85 17.84
N GLN A 59 0.05 1.76 18.61
CA GLN A 59 -0.40 0.51 18.06
C GLN A 59 -1.79 0.65 17.45
N SER A 60 -2.66 1.45 18.06
CA SER A 60 -4.00 1.67 17.53
C SER A 60 -3.97 2.26 16.13
N VAL A 61 -3.04 3.18 15.90
CA VAL A 61 -2.87 3.78 14.58
C VAL A 61 -2.40 2.73 13.58
N ILE A 62 -1.41 1.94 13.95
CA ILE A 62 -0.91 0.89 13.05
C ILE A 62 -2.02 -0.12 12.74
N ALA A 63 -2.76 -0.55 13.76
CA ALA A 63 -3.85 -1.50 13.57
C ALA A 63 -4.91 -0.94 12.61
N ARG A 64 -5.19 0.36 12.73
CA ARG A 64 -6.16 1.02 11.85
C ARG A 64 -5.65 1.07 10.42
N LEU A 65 -4.37 1.37 10.24
CA LEU A 65 -3.79 1.44 8.91
C LEU A 65 -3.76 0.08 8.21
N GLU A 66 -3.78 -1.01 8.98
CA GLU A 66 -3.80 -2.36 8.42
C GLU A 66 -5.21 -2.91 8.26
N ASP A 67 -6.21 -2.12 8.59
CA ASP A 67 -7.61 -2.50 8.44
C ASP A 67 -8.06 -2.19 7.01
N ALA A 68 -8.55 -3.21 6.33
CA ALA A 68 -8.96 -3.07 4.93
C ALA A 68 -10.06 -2.05 4.71
N GLU A 69 -10.82 -1.72 5.76
CA GLU A 69 -11.91 -0.75 5.65
C GLU A 69 -11.50 0.68 5.96
N TYR A 70 -10.27 0.87 6.42
CA TYR A 70 -9.81 2.20 6.74
C TYR A 70 -9.37 2.94 5.48
N THR A 71 -9.75 4.21 5.38
CA THR A 71 -9.46 5.01 4.18
C THR A 71 -8.57 6.21 4.43
N GLY A 72 -8.03 6.34 5.63
CA GLY A 72 -7.32 7.55 6.04
C GLY A 72 -5.81 7.47 5.94
N HIS A 73 -5.28 6.61 5.07
CA HIS A 73 -3.83 6.53 4.88
C HIS A 73 -3.30 7.84 4.31
N SER A 74 -2.30 8.42 4.97
CA SER A 74 -1.63 9.59 4.44
C SER A 74 -0.28 9.18 3.88
N LEU A 75 0.17 9.92 2.88
CA LEU A 75 1.48 9.66 2.29
C LEU A 75 2.57 9.82 3.33
N ALA A 76 2.45 10.83 4.19
CA ALA A 76 3.44 11.07 5.23
C ALA A 76 3.57 9.88 6.17
N MET A 77 2.44 9.28 6.58
CA MET A 77 2.48 8.13 7.46
C MET A 77 3.06 6.91 6.74
N LEU A 78 2.68 6.70 5.48
CA LEU A 78 3.23 5.60 4.71
C LEU A 78 4.74 5.73 4.55
N GLU A 79 5.22 6.95 4.31
CA GLU A 79 6.66 7.20 4.22
C GLU A 79 7.37 6.90 5.53
N ARG A 80 6.76 7.28 6.63
CA ARG A 80 7.33 7.02 7.94
C ARG A 80 7.45 5.53 8.21
N ILE A 81 6.40 4.78 7.88
CA ILE A 81 6.42 3.34 8.04
C ILE A 81 7.47 2.70 7.14
N ALA A 82 7.52 3.12 5.89
CA ALA A 82 8.50 2.59 4.94
C ALA A 82 9.92 2.84 5.43
N THR A 83 10.20 4.05 5.88
CA THR A 83 11.52 4.39 6.42
C THR A 83 11.87 3.51 7.61
N THR A 84 10.91 3.34 8.52
CA THR A 84 11.12 2.51 9.70
C THR A 84 11.42 1.07 9.34
N CYS A 85 10.78 0.56 8.29
CA CYS A 85 10.96 -0.81 7.85
C CYS A 85 12.09 -1.00 6.84
N GLY A 86 12.78 0.08 6.48
CA GLY A 86 13.88 0.00 5.52
C GLY A 86 13.40 -0.29 4.09
N VAL A 87 12.21 0.13 3.76
CA VAL A 87 11.58 -0.11 2.46
C VAL A 87 11.55 1.18 1.68
N ALA A 88 11.86 1.11 0.39
CA ALA A 88 11.73 2.27 -0.48
C ALA A 88 10.29 2.37 -0.97
N LEU A 89 9.64 3.48 -0.64
CA LEU A 89 8.27 3.71 -1.07
C LEU A 89 8.31 4.58 -2.32
N LYS A 90 7.64 4.12 -3.37
CA LYS A 90 7.58 4.86 -4.62
C LYS A 90 6.14 5.10 -5.01
N LEU A 91 5.87 6.31 -5.44
CA LEU A 91 4.56 6.67 -5.94
C LEU A 91 4.63 6.73 -7.45
N HIS A 92 3.74 5.99 -8.09
CA HIS A 92 3.71 5.94 -9.54
C HIS A 92 2.34 6.39 -10.04
N ALA A 93 2.34 7.30 -11.00
CA ALA A 93 1.12 7.75 -11.64
C ALA A 93 1.27 7.51 -13.13
N GLU A 94 0.25 6.92 -13.71
CA GLU A 94 0.29 6.69 -15.14
C GLU A 94 -1.01 7.12 -15.78
N LYS A 95 -0.91 7.52 -17.03
CA LYS A 95 -2.05 7.98 -17.78
C LYS A 95 -2.95 6.81 -18.11
N LYS A 96 -4.23 6.99 -17.89
CA LYS A 96 -5.19 5.95 -18.23
C LYS A 96 -5.38 5.89 -19.73
N PRO A 97 -5.10 4.78 -20.36
CA PRO A 97 -5.17 4.70 -21.82
C PRO A 97 -6.54 4.99 -22.39
N HIS A 98 -7.58 4.54 -21.70
CA HIS A 98 -8.93 4.70 -22.22
C HIS A 98 -9.45 6.12 -22.15
N PHE A 99 -8.75 6.99 -21.46
CA PHE A 99 -9.10 8.38 -21.48
C PHE A 99 -8.77 9.02 -22.77
N ASP A 100 -7.87 8.45 -23.43
CA ASP A 100 -7.36 9.07 -24.59
C ASP A 100 -8.31 8.98 -25.71
N ARG A 101 -9.26 8.42 -25.61
CA ARG A 101 -10.04 8.25 -26.67
C ARG A 101 -11.31 8.02 -26.58
N GLU A 102 -11.42 7.74 -26.51
CA GLU A 102 -12.34 7.17 -26.35
C GLU A 102 -13.09 7.24 -25.91
N VAL A 103 -12.76 7.35 -26.04
CA VAL A 103 -13.22 7.16 -25.41
C VAL A 103 -13.56 7.45 -24.99
N ALA A 104 -13.50 7.72 -25.49
CA ALA A 104 -13.61 7.71 -24.87
C ALA A 104 -14.14 7.73 -24.13
N LEU A 105 -14.12 7.69 -23.76
CA LEU A 105 -14.49 7.48 -22.98
C LEU A 105 -14.56 7.82 -22.32
N VAL A 106 -14.20 8.07 -22.46
CA VAL A 106 -13.84 8.21 -22.00
C VAL A 106 -13.98 8.41 -21.75
#